data_28c1a9a0ec860165026fff3eddc3a376
#
_entry.id   28c1a9a0ec860165026fff3eddc3a376
#
_cell.length_a   1.000
_cell.length_b   1.000
_cell.length_c   1.000
_cell.angle_alpha   90.00
_cell.angle_beta   90.00
_cell.angle_gamma   90.00
#
_symmetry.space_group_name_H-M   'P 1'
#
loop_
_entity.id
_entity.type
_entity.pdbx_description
1 polymer ?
#
loop_
_entity_poly.entity_id
_entity_poly.type
_entity_poly.pdbx_seq_one_letter_code
_entity_poly.pdbx_strand_id
1 'polypeptide(L)'
;MKTLKINFLLVLIILISGCSSVPKNTADGCSIFNERYMWYKHAKKAEKKWGTPVYLQLAIIKMESSFDWLAKPPRQKLFKVVPYKRPSSSFGYSQAVKGTWKQYKEETGNKLAVRTRFKDSVDFIGWYTNKTEKILKVSKKDAFKQYIAYHEGWGNYKNYKNNKKVINLAKRVEKQSNIYKQQLSLSLIHI
;
A
#
# COMPACT_ATOMS: atom_id res chain seq x y z
N MET A 1 -6.67 -27.30 38.42
CA MET A 1 -7.36 -26.98 37.15
C MET A 1 -7.43 -25.47 36.81
N LYS A 2 -7.66 -24.57 37.79
CA LYS A 2 -7.74 -23.10 37.51
C LYS A 2 -6.41 -22.49 37.06
N THR A 3 -5.28 -22.88 37.66
CA THR A 3 -3.93 -22.41 37.31
C THR A 3 -3.51 -22.79 35.89
N LEU A 4 -3.86 -24.02 35.44
CA LEU A 4 -3.53 -24.50 34.09
C LEU A 4 -4.30 -23.70 32.99
N LYS A 5 -5.57 -23.36 33.30
CA LYS A 5 -6.39 -22.52 32.37
C LYS A 5 -5.87 -21.08 32.25
N ILE A 6 -5.39 -20.51 33.36
CA ILE A 6 -4.80 -19.15 33.36
C ILE A 6 -3.49 -19.15 32.60
N ASN A 7 -2.62 -20.15 32.77
CA ASN A 7 -1.38 -20.25 32.00
C ASN A 7 -1.62 -20.45 30.51
N PHE A 8 -2.62 -21.25 30.12
CA PHE A 8 -3.01 -21.42 28.70
C PHE A 8 -3.52 -20.13 28.10
N LEU A 9 -4.33 -19.36 28.82
CA LEU A 9 -4.84 -18.05 28.36
C LEU A 9 -3.72 -17.02 28.22
N LEU A 10 -2.75 -16.99 29.14
CA LEU A 10 -1.57 -16.13 29.07
C LEU A 10 -0.67 -16.46 27.87
N VAL A 11 -0.43 -17.73 27.59
CA VAL A 11 0.32 -18.19 26.42
C VAL A 11 -0.40 -17.82 25.12
N LEU A 12 -1.73 -17.96 25.09
CA LEU A 12 -2.53 -17.57 23.92
C LEU A 12 -2.46 -16.05 23.64
N ILE A 13 -2.46 -15.22 24.70
CA ILE A 13 -2.34 -13.76 24.56
C ILE A 13 -0.94 -13.37 24.03
N ILE A 14 0.11 -14.04 24.44
CA ILE A 14 1.49 -13.80 23.96
C ILE A 14 1.63 -14.17 22.48
N LEU A 15 0.96 -15.22 22.03
CA LEU A 15 0.98 -15.63 20.62
C LEU A 15 0.24 -14.66 19.65
N ILE A 16 -0.69 -13.85 20.18
CA ILE A 16 -1.41 -12.84 19.40
C ILE A 16 -0.58 -11.55 19.24
N SER A 17 0.48 -11.37 20.00
CA SER A 17 1.36 -10.18 19.97
C SER A 17 2.30 -10.13 18.75
N GLY A 18 2.08 -10.94 17.73
CA GLY A 18 2.70 -10.81 16.41
C GLY A 18 2.28 -9.50 15.71
N CYS A 19 2.48 -8.36 16.39
CA CYS A 19 2.20 -7.04 15.85
C CYS A 19 2.90 -6.88 14.52
N SER A 20 2.11 -6.70 13.47
CA SER A 20 2.58 -6.18 12.19
C SER A 20 3.00 -4.72 12.39
N SER A 21 4.11 -4.50 13.12
CA SER A 21 4.66 -3.18 13.33
C SER A 21 5.12 -2.59 11.99
N VAL A 22 5.04 -1.27 11.87
CA VAL A 22 5.63 -0.55 10.74
C VAL A 22 7.13 -0.84 10.70
N PRO A 23 7.75 -1.10 9.53
CA PRO A 23 9.20 -1.28 9.43
C PRO A 23 9.95 -0.08 10.00
N LYS A 24 11.05 -0.33 10.73
CA LYS A 24 11.82 0.72 11.41
C LYS A 24 12.40 1.75 10.44
N ASN A 25 12.90 1.29 9.30
CA ASN A 25 13.42 2.16 8.25
C ASN A 25 12.62 2.01 6.95
N THR A 26 11.58 2.82 6.81
CA THR A 26 10.75 2.85 5.59
C THR A 26 11.35 3.68 4.45
N ALA A 27 12.52 4.29 4.63
CA ALA A 27 13.22 5.02 3.57
C ALA A 27 14.08 4.10 2.69
N ASP A 28 14.40 2.91 3.19
CA ASP A 28 15.26 1.92 2.54
C ASP A 28 14.50 0.65 2.20
N GLY A 29 14.40 0.35 0.89
CA GLY A 29 13.71 -0.84 0.39
C GLY A 29 14.36 -2.15 0.82
N CYS A 30 15.68 -2.18 0.96
CA CYS A 30 16.41 -3.36 1.43
C CYS A 30 16.12 -3.62 2.92
N SER A 31 16.17 -2.57 3.74
CA SER A 31 15.82 -2.66 5.17
C SER A 31 14.40 -3.15 5.39
N ILE A 32 13.42 -2.67 4.59
CA ILE A 32 12.03 -3.16 4.65
C ILE A 32 11.99 -4.67 4.42
N PHE A 33 12.67 -5.17 3.40
CA PHE A 33 12.62 -6.59 3.05
C PHE A 33 13.47 -7.48 3.96
N ASN A 34 14.56 -6.97 4.54
CA ASN A 34 15.33 -7.66 5.57
C ASN A 34 14.47 -7.86 6.84
N GLU A 35 13.73 -6.83 7.24
CA GLU A 35 12.83 -6.93 8.40
C GLU A 35 11.57 -7.73 8.08
N ARG A 36 11.10 -7.70 6.82
CA ARG A 36 9.86 -8.33 6.35
C ARG A 36 10.09 -9.20 5.12
N TYR A 37 10.90 -10.22 5.24
CA TYR A 37 11.30 -11.12 4.15
C TYR A 37 10.16 -11.61 3.26
N MET A 38 9.02 -12.00 3.85
CA MET A 38 7.86 -12.45 3.08
C MET A 38 7.25 -11.35 2.20
N TRP A 39 7.47 -10.08 2.53
CA TRP A 39 6.95 -8.97 1.73
C TRP A 39 7.63 -8.88 0.37
N TYR A 40 8.93 -9.18 0.30
CA TYR A 40 9.62 -9.27 -0.99
C TYR A 40 8.98 -10.31 -1.91
N LYS A 41 8.74 -11.53 -1.39
CA LYS A 41 8.08 -12.59 -2.16
C LYS A 41 6.69 -12.18 -2.63
N HIS A 42 5.91 -11.51 -1.80
CA HIS A 42 4.58 -11.02 -2.16
C HIS A 42 4.63 -9.92 -3.22
N ALA A 43 5.53 -8.96 -3.09
CA ALA A 43 5.72 -7.88 -4.05
C ALA A 43 6.22 -8.40 -5.41
N LYS A 44 7.18 -9.34 -5.41
CA LYS A 44 7.65 -10.03 -6.64
C LYS A 44 6.56 -10.84 -7.31
N LYS A 45 5.70 -11.53 -6.54
CA LYS A 45 4.55 -12.24 -7.09
C LYS A 45 3.57 -11.29 -7.78
N ALA A 46 3.29 -10.14 -7.16
CA ALA A 46 2.44 -9.11 -7.75
C ALA A 46 3.08 -8.49 -9.01
N GLU A 47 4.40 -8.22 -8.99
CA GLU A 47 5.15 -7.76 -10.16
C GLU A 47 5.06 -8.75 -11.32
N LYS A 48 5.29 -10.05 -11.05
CA LYS A 48 5.18 -11.10 -12.08
C LYS A 48 3.78 -11.18 -12.69
N LYS A 49 2.74 -11.02 -11.85
CA LYS A 49 1.33 -11.13 -12.28
C LYS A 49 0.86 -9.90 -13.07
N TRP A 50 1.24 -8.71 -12.61
CA TRP A 50 0.67 -7.46 -13.11
C TRP A 50 1.65 -6.59 -13.90
N GLY A 51 2.95 -6.87 -13.82
CA GLY A 51 4.01 -6.08 -14.45
C GLY A 51 4.37 -4.78 -13.72
N THR A 52 3.79 -4.53 -12.55
CA THR A 52 4.07 -3.33 -11.74
C THR A 52 5.35 -3.54 -10.94
N PRO A 53 6.40 -2.72 -11.14
CA PRO A 53 7.67 -2.92 -10.46
C PRO A 53 7.55 -2.87 -8.93
N VAL A 54 8.33 -3.71 -8.22
CA VAL A 54 8.36 -3.76 -6.75
C VAL A 54 8.61 -2.39 -6.13
N TYR A 55 9.56 -1.63 -6.68
CA TYR A 55 9.90 -0.30 -6.18
C TYR A 55 8.72 0.68 -6.23
N LEU A 56 7.86 0.60 -7.25
CA LEU A 56 6.67 1.43 -7.36
C LEU A 56 5.59 1.00 -6.36
N GLN A 57 5.40 -0.31 -6.17
CA GLN A 57 4.46 -0.84 -5.17
C GLN A 57 4.80 -0.31 -3.77
N LEU A 58 6.09 -0.38 -3.37
CA LEU A 58 6.57 0.15 -2.10
C LEU A 58 6.38 1.67 -1.98
N ALA A 59 6.69 2.42 -3.04
CA ALA A 59 6.58 3.88 -3.03
C ALA A 59 5.13 4.34 -2.85
N ILE A 60 4.17 3.65 -3.48
CA ILE A 60 2.74 3.90 -3.27
C ILE A 60 2.36 3.60 -1.82
N ILE A 61 2.69 2.42 -1.27
CA ILE A 61 2.38 2.08 0.12
C ILE A 61 2.98 3.09 1.10
N LYS A 62 4.23 3.50 0.87
CA LYS A 62 4.87 4.52 1.71
C LYS A 62 4.10 5.83 1.72
N MET A 63 3.64 6.29 0.56
CA MET A 63 2.88 7.54 0.45
C MET A 63 1.50 7.42 1.08
N GLU A 64 0.81 6.29 0.90
CA GLU A 64 -0.57 6.10 1.33
C GLU A 64 -0.71 5.84 2.83
N SER A 65 0.19 5.05 3.41
CA SER A 65 0.04 4.59 4.80
C SER A 65 1.33 4.64 5.62
N SER A 66 2.48 4.96 5.02
CA SER A 66 3.80 4.76 5.66
C SER A 66 3.98 3.33 6.19
N PHE A 67 3.42 2.34 5.49
CA PHE A 67 3.40 0.92 5.89
C PHE A 67 2.57 0.62 7.15
N ASP A 68 1.69 1.51 7.59
CA ASP A 68 0.72 1.21 8.65
C ASP A 68 -0.47 0.43 8.07
N TRP A 69 -0.67 -0.79 8.57
CA TRP A 69 -1.74 -1.70 8.14
C TRP A 69 -3.13 -1.27 8.61
N LEU A 70 -3.21 -0.43 9.66
CA LEU A 70 -4.46 0.12 10.18
C LEU A 70 -4.70 1.58 9.77
N ALA A 71 -3.86 2.14 8.91
CA ALA A 71 -3.97 3.52 8.48
C ALA A 71 -5.39 3.86 8.00
N LYS A 72 -5.90 4.97 8.47
CA LYS A 72 -7.21 5.54 8.12
C LYS A 72 -7.09 7.05 7.94
N PRO A 73 -7.86 7.65 7.03
CA PRO A 73 -7.94 9.11 6.95
C PRO A 73 -8.32 9.72 8.31
N PRO A 74 -7.75 10.86 8.69
CA PRO A 74 -8.14 11.55 9.92
C PRO A 74 -9.64 11.89 9.86
N ARG A 75 -10.29 11.93 11.02
CA ARG A 75 -11.68 12.39 11.12
C ARG A 75 -11.74 13.89 10.89
N GLN A 76 -12.71 14.34 10.14
CA GLN A 76 -13.09 15.76 10.11
C GLN A 76 -13.54 16.18 11.50
N LYS A 77 -13.27 17.42 11.86
CA LYS A 77 -13.69 17.98 13.16
C LYS A 77 -14.86 18.94 12.94
N LEU A 78 -15.96 18.67 13.62
CA LEU A 78 -17.05 19.61 13.75
C LEU A 78 -16.63 20.71 14.73
N PHE A 79 -16.84 21.98 14.38
CA PHE A 79 -16.40 23.15 15.17
C PHE A 79 -14.90 23.10 15.57
N LYS A 80 -14.06 22.49 14.74
CA LYS A 80 -12.61 22.30 14.96
C LYS A 80 -12.23 21.42 16.18
N VAL A 81 -13.17 20.95 16.95
CA VAL A 81 -12.95 20.23 18.22
C VAL A 81 -13.50 18.81 18.18
N VAL A 82 -14.76 18.63 17.83
CA VAL A 82 -15.45 17.33 17.93
C VAL A 82 -15.15 16.44 16.72
N PRO A 83 -14.56 15.23 16.90
CA PRO A 83 -14.35 14.28 15.78
C PRO A 83 -15.70 13.86 15.18
N TYR A 84 -15.87 14.14 13.87
CA TYR A 84 -17.08 13.78 13.13
C TYR A 84 -16.80 12.56 12.23
N LYS A 85 -17.17 12.59 10.96
CA LYS A 85 -16.96 11.48 10.05
C LYS A 85 -15.62 11.54 9.32
N ARG A 86 -15.18 10.43 8.73
CA ARG A 86 -14.02 10.39 7.86
C ARG A 86 -14.38 10.86 6.45
N PRO A 87 -13.49 11.60 5.78
CA PRO A 87 -13.75 12.10 4.42
C PRO A 87 -13.79 10.98 3.38
N SER A 88 -13.19 9.84 3.68
CA SER A 88 -13.07 8.71 2.76
C SER A 88 -13.16 7.37 3.50
N SER A 89 -13.51 6.33 2.76
CA SER A 89 -13.50 4.94 3.23
C SER A 89 -12.14 4.24 3.05
N SER A 90 -11.07 4.99 2.73
CA SER A 90 -9.71 4.48 2.56
C SER A 90 -9.23 3.75 3.81
N PHE A 91 -8.48 2.65 3.62
CA PHE A 91 -8.02 1.84 4.74
C PHE A 91 -6.82 0.96 4.39
N GLY A 92 -5.94 0.76 5.40
CA GLY A 92 -4.82 -0.17 5.38
C GLY A 92 -3.66 0.27 4.50
N TYR A 93 -2.78 -0.65 4.13
CA TYR A 93 -1.54 -0.37 3.41
C TYR A 93 -1.72 0.45 2.13
N SER A 94 -2.69 0.08 1.30
CA SER A 94 -2.93 0.69 -0.02
C SER A 94 -3.90 1.86 0.00
N GLN A 95 -4.50 2.20 1.14
CA GLN A 95 -5.55 3.21 1.28
C GLN A 95 -6.69 3.08 0.24
N ALA A 96 -6.91 1.86 -0.25
CA ALA A 96 -7.99 1.59 -1.18
C ALA A 96 -9.35 1.92 -0.57
N VAL A 97 -10.20 2.63 -1.29
CA VAL A 97 -11.60 2.88 -0.89
C VAL A 97 -12.46 1.63 -1.08
N LYS A 98 -13.57 1.53 -0.32
CA LYS A 98 -14.44 0.33 -0.33
C LYS A 98 -14.91 -0.06 -1.73
N GLY A 99 -15.33 0.89 -2.54
CA GLY A 99 -15.85 0.63 -3.90
C GLY A 99 -14.78 0.02 -4.81
N THR A 100 -13.59 0.64 -4.88
CA THR A 100 -12.48 0.15 -5.72
C THR A 100 -11.95 -1.20 -5.21
N TRP A 101 -11.92 -1.41 -3.88
CA TRP A 101 -11.54 -2.71 -3.31
C TRP A 101 -12.55 -3.82 -3.65
N LYS A 102 -13.85 -3.50 -3.66
CA LYS A 102 -14.89 -4.43 -4.09
C LYS A 102 -14.70 -4.81 -5.56
N GLN A 103 -14.53 -3.82 -6.44
CA GLN A 103 -14.26 -4.04 -7.86
C GLN A 103 -13.01 -4.94 -8.08
N TYR A 104 -11.91 -4.67 -7.37
CA TYR A 104 -10.73 -5.53 -7.43
C TYR A 104 -11.03 -6.98 -7.07
N LYS A 105 -11.77 -7.21 -5.98
CA LYS A 105 -12.15 -8.57 -5.55
C LYS A 105 -12.99 -9.30 -6.58
N GLU A 106 -13.93 -8.60 -7.19
CA GLU A 106 -14.83 -9.13 -8.23
C GLU A 106 -14.05 -9.48 -9.50
N GLU A 107 -13.23 -8.57 -10.00
CA GLU A 107 -12.48 -8.77 -11.24
C GLU A 107 -11.35 -9.80 -11.12
N THR A 108 -10.78 -9.98 -9.94
CA THR A 108 -9.66 -10.93 -9.74
C THR A 108 -10.08 -12.26 -9.15
N GLY A 109 -11.34 -12.41 -8.72
CA GLY A 109 -11.81 -13.58 -7.99
C GLY A 109 -11.25 -13.70 -6.56
N ASN A 110 -10.46 -12.74 -6.08
CA ASN A 110 -9.82 -12.80 -4.76
C ASN A 110 -10.78 -12.37 -3.64
N LYS A 111 -11.84 -13.16 -3.44
CA LYS A 111 -12.94 -12.86 -2.50
C LYS A 111 -12.46 -12.68 -1.05
N LEU A 112 -11.38 -13.35 -0.65
CA LEU A 112 -10.82 -13.33 0.72
C LEU A 112 -9.75 -12.23 0.94
N ALA A 113 -9.50 -11.37 -0.05
CA ALA A 113 -8.57 -10.27 0.10
C ALA A 113 -9.03 -9.27 1.17
N VAL A 114 -8.08 -8.81 2.00
CA VAL A 114 -8.30 -7.80 3.05
C VAL A 114 -7.27 -6.69 2.96
N ARG A 115 -7.70 -5.44 3.15
CA ARG A 115 -6.87 -4.23 2.99
C ARG A 115 -5.74 -4.09 4.01
N THR A 116 -5.76 -4.88 5.07
CA THR A 116 -4.75 -4.90 6.14
C THR A 116 -3.63 -5.92 5.92
N ARG A 117 -3.71 -6.76 4.89
CA ARG A 117 -2.64 -7.71 4.55
C ARG A 117 -1.76 -7.15 3.43
N PHE A 118 -0.46 -7.11 3.66
CA PHE A 118 0.51 -6.60 2.69
C PHE A 118 0.40 -7.29 1.33
N LYS A 119 0.30 -8.64 1.31
CA LYS A 119 0.18 -9.42 0.07
C LYS A 119 -1.02 -9.02 -0.79
N ASP A 120 -2.15 -8.71 -0.16
CA ASP A 120 -3.37 -8.32 -0.87
C ASP A 120 -3.28 -6.88 -1.35
N SER A 121 -2.58 -6.03 -0.59
CA SER A 121 -2.38 -4.62 -0.94
C SER A 121 -1.43 -4.45 -2.12
N VAL A 122 -0.34 -5.22 -2.22
CA VAL A 122 0.55 -5.18 -3.38
C VAL A 122 -0.12 -5.80 -4.62
N ASP A 123 -0.92 -6.85 -4.47
CA ASP A 123 -1.71 -7.41 -5.58
C ASP A 123 -2.76 -6.42 -6.09
N PHE A 124 -3.44 -5.70 -5.16
CA PHE A 124 -4.36 -4.61 -5.50
C PHE A 124 -3.65 -3.46 -6.26
N ILE A 125 -2.50 -3.00 -5.77
CA ILE A 125 -1.72 -1.95 -6.44
C ILE A 125 -1.33 -2.41 -7.85
N GLY A 126 -0.89 -3.66 -7.99
CA GLY A 126 -0.56 -4.25 -9.28
C GLY A 126 -1.75 -4.27 -10.23
N TRP A 127 -2.92 -4.73 -9.77
CA TRP A 127 -4.17 -4.70 -10.54
C TRP A 127 -4.55 -3.29 -10.96
N TYR A 128 -4.49 -2.32 -10.04
CA TYR A 128 -4.87 -0.94 -10.29
C TYR A 128 -3.97 -0.27 -11.36
N THR A 129 -2.66 -0.40 -11.21
CA THR A 129 -1.68 0.16 -12.16
C THR A 129 -1.75 -0.52 -13.53
N ASN A 130 -2.07 -1.83 -13.58
CA ASN A 130 -2.32 -2.54 -14.83
C ASN A 130 -3.60 -2.01 -15.53
N LYS A 131 -4.67 -1.74 -14.78
CA LYS A 131 -5.87 -1.06 -15.33
C LYS A 131 -5.57 0.36 -15.78
N THR A 132 -4.77 1.11 -15.03
CA THR A 132 -4.31 2.45 -15.41
C THR A 132 -3.60 2.42 -16.78
N GLU A 133 -2.69 1.47 -17.01
CA GLU A 133 -2.03 1.31 -18.30
C GLU A 133 -3.04 1.01 -19.42
N LYS A 134 -3.99 0.12 -19.19
CA LYS A 134 -5.00 -0.24 -20.18
C LYS A 134 -5.94 0.91 -20.53
N ILE A 135 -6.38 1.68 -19.53
CA ILE A 135 -7.38 2.75 -19.69
C ILE A 135 -6.74 4.05 -20.18
N LEU A 136 -5.62 4.44 -19.56
CA LEU A 136 -4.99 5.75 -19.76
C LEU A 136 -3.72 5.71 -20.63
N LYS A 137 -3.28 4.50 -21.05
CA LYS A 137 -2.02 4.28 -21.79
C LYS A 137 -0.78 4.79 -21.03
N VAL A 138 -0.83 4.81 -19.71
CA VAL A 138 0.26 5.21 -18.82
C VAL A 138 1.11 3.99 -18.48
N SER A 139 2.41 4.05 -18.81
CA SER A 139 3.36 2.96 -18.50
C SER A 139 3.36 2.61 -17.02
N LYS A 140 3.40 1.32 -16.67
CA LYS A 140 3.56 0.83 -15.29
C LYS A 140 4.87 1.26 -14.62
N LYS A 141 5.85 1.74 -15.40
CA LYS A 141 7.13 2.27 -14.89
C LYS A 141 7.10 3.78 -14.63
N ASP A 142 6.07 4.49 -15.10
CA ASP A 142 5.89 5.92 -14.89
C ASP A 142 5.25 6.16 -13.51
N ALA A 143 6.09 6.25 -12.48
CA ALA A 143 5.64 6.38 -11.10
C ALA A 143 4.82 7.66 -10.87
N PHE A 144 5.19 8.76 -11.53
CA PHE A 144 4.49 10.03 -11.42
C PHE A 144 3.04 9.92 -11.91
N LYS A 145 2.84 9.48 -13.15
CA LYS A 145 1.51 9.40 -13.74
C LYS A 145 0.67 8.27 -13.13
N GLN A 146 1.30 7.15 -12.79
CA GLN A 146 0.61 6.05 -12.09
C GLN A 146 0.06 6.51 -10.75
N TYR A 147 0.83 7.30 -9.97
CA TYR A 147 0.34 7.80 -8.70
C TYR A 147 -0.76 8.86 -8.86
N ILE A 148 -0.67 9.72 -9.87
CA ILE A 148 -1.78 10.64 -10.18
C ILE A 148 -3.07 9.87 -10.43
N ALA A 149 -3.03 8.84 -11.29
CA ALA A 149 -4.20 8.01 -11.56
C ALA A 149 -4.69 7.27 -10.30
N TYR A 150 -3.77 6.84 -9.45
CA TYR A 150 -4.09 6.18 -8.19
C TYR A 150 -4.85 7.10 -7.21
N HIS A 151 -4.41 8.35 -7.09
CA HIS A 151 -4.97 9.33 -6.17
C HIS A 151 -6.26 9.96 -6.68
N GLU A 152 -6.31 10.37 -7.96
CA GLU A 152 -7.45 11.08 -8.56
C GLU A 152 -8.53 10.12 -9.11
N GLY A 153 -8.17 8.87 -9.35
CA GLY A 153 -8.99 7.92 -10.09
C GLY A 153 -8.92 8.14 -11.61
N TRP A 154 -9.28 7.11 -12.38
CA TRP A 154 -9.17 7.14 -13.84
C TRP A 154 -10.06 8.20 -14.48
N GLY A 155 -11.27 8.44 -13.96
CA GLY A 155 -12.21 9.43 -14.49
C GLY A 155 -11.73 10.88 -14.36
N ASN A 156 -11.03 11.19 -13.27
CA ASN A 156 -10.56 12.53 -12.98
C ASN A 156 -9.08 12.78 -13.38
N TYR A 157 -8.41 11.74 -13.90
CA TYR A 157 -6.99 11.80 -14.24
C TYR A 157 -6.61 13.01 -15.12
N LYS A 158 -7.41 13.35 -16.14
CA LYS A 158 -7.08 14.44 -17.07
C LYS A 158 -7.03 15.82 -16.40
N ASN A 159 -7.68 15.98 -15.25
CA ASN A 159 -7.78 17.25 -14.51
C ASN A 159 -6.63 17.51 -13.54
N TYR A 160 -5.67 16.57 -13.40
CA TYR A 160 -4.60 16.65 -12.40
C TYR A 160 -3.75 17.92 -12.47
N LYS A 161 -3.60 18.52 -13.65
CA LYS A 161 -2.82 19.75 -13.86
C LYS A 161 -3.31 20.91 -13.00
N ASN A 162 -4.60 20.92 -12.65
CA ASN A 162 -5.22 21.93 -11.78
C ASN A 162 -5.05 21.62 -10.29
N ASN A 163 -4.50 20.45 -9.94
CA ASN A 163 -4.33 20.02 -8.56
C ASN A 163 -2.84 20.00 -8.15
N LYS A 164 -2.32 21.18 -7.75
CA LYS A 164 -0.92 21.32 -7.31
C LYS A 164 -0.57 20.35 -6.17
N LYS A 165 -1.52 20.01 -5.30
CA LYS A 165 -1.29 19.08 -4.19
C LYS A 165 -0.97 17.68 -4.70
N VAL A 166 -1.77 17.14 -5.62
CA VAL A 166 -1.53 15.79 -6.18
C VAL A 166 -0.25 15.75 -7.00
N ILE A 167 0.07 16.83 -7.75
CA ILE A 167 1.35 16.92 -8.46
C ILE A 167 2.54 16.80 -7.49
N ASN A 168 2.52 17.50 -6.37
CA ASN A 168 3.58 17.44 -5.37
C ASN A 168 3.68 16.06 -4.72
N LEU A 169 2.56 15.40 -4.44
CA LEU A 169 2.54 14.02 -3.94
C LEU A 169 3.12 13.05 -4.97
N ALA A 170 2.74 13.17 -6.23
CA ALA A 170 3.24 12.33 -7.31
C ALA A 170 4.76 12.48 -7.53
N LYS A 171 5.30 13.70 -7.46
CA LYS A 171 6.75 13.94 -7.47
C LYS A 171 7.48 13.26 -6.30
N ARG A 172 6.87 13.26 -5.12
CA ARG A 172 7.44 12.55 -3.95
C ARG A 172 7.44 11.04 -4.14
N VAL A 173 6.36 10.47 -4.72
CA VAL A 173 6.30 9.04 -5.04
C VAL A 173 7.33 8.68 -6.10
N GLU A 174 7.47 9.47 -7.15
CA GLU A 174 8.47 9.25 -8.19
C GLU A 174 9.89 9.27 -7.61
N LYS A 175 10.23 10.28 -6.79
CA LYS A 175 11.52 10.36 -6.10
C LYS A 175 11.77 9.12 -5.23
N GLN A 176 10.81 8.72 -4.40
CA GLN A 176 10.94 7.56 -3.53
C GLN A 176 11.02 6.25 -4.33
N SER A 177 10.26 6.15 -5.41
CA SER A 177 10.30 5.01 -6.34
C SER A 177 11.70 4.84 -6.95
N ASN A 178 12.34 5.93 -7.37
CA ASN A 178 13.70 5.91 -7.90
C ASN A 178 14.73 5.51 -6.84
N ILE A 179 14.59 5.99 -5.60
CA ILE A 179 15.45 5.57 -4.48
C ILE A 179 15.32 4.05 -4.25
N TYR A 180 14.10 3.53 -4.12
CA TYR A 180 13.90 2.11 -3.94
C TYR A 180 14.41 1.28 -5.14
N LYS A 181 14.26 1.79 -6.36
CA LYS A 181 14.80 1.13 -7.56
C LYS A 181 16.31 0.96 -7.47
N GLN A 182 17.04 2.02 -7.10
CA GLN A 182 18.50 1.97 -6.94
C GLN A 182 18.92 1.00 -5.82
N GLN A 183 18.30 1.10 -4.64
CA GLN A 183 18.60 0.23 -3.50
C GLN A 183 18.40 -1.25 -3.84
N LEU A 184 17.25 -1.59 -4.43
CA LEU A 184 16.94 -2.98 -4.77
C LEU A 184 17.80 -3.51 -5.91
N SER A 185 18.24 -2.69 -6.87
CA SER A 185 19.16 -3.13 -7.92
C SER A 185 20.56 -3.46 -7.38
N LEU A 186 21.06 -2.69 -6.42
CA LEU A 186 22.35 -2.94 -5.77
C LEU A 186 22.31 -4.19 -4.88
N SER A 187 21.23 -4.42 -4.18
CA SER A 187 21.04 -5.60 -3.32
C SER A 187 20.99 -6.93 -4.10
N LEU A 188 20.46 -6.91 -5.32
CA LEU A 188 20.40 -8.11 -6.18
C LEU A 188 21.76 -8.55 -6.74
N ILE A 189 22.80 -7.71 -6.62
CA ILE A 189 24.18 -8.04 -7.03
C ILE A 189 24.88 -8.88 -5.94
N HIS A 190 24.32 -8.94 -4.72
CA HIS A 190 24.93 -9.60 -3.55
C HIS A 190 24.14 -10.82 -3.05
N ILE A 191 23.12 -11.27 -3.81
CA ILE A 191 22.39 -12.52 -3.61
C ILE A 191 22.73 -13.45 -4.80
#